data_da2a2392197b2b175b328c509b2bf6a5
#
_entry.id   da2a2392197b2b175b328c509b2bf6a5
#
_cell.length_a   1.000
_cell.length_b   1.000
_cell.length_c   1.000
_cell.angle_alpha   90.00
_cell.angle_beta   90.00
_cell.angle_gamma   90.00
#
_symmetry.space_group_name_H-M   'P 1'
#
loop_
_entity.id
_entity.type
_entity.pdbx_description
1 polymer ?
#
loop_
_entity_poly.entity_id
_entity_poly.type
_entity_poly.pdbx_seq_one_letter_code
_entity_poly.pdbx_strand_id
1 'polypeptide(L)'
;MNKLNHVAIIMDGNGRWGLNRRKSRNYGHLKGLNTVETVIKSSLNQKIPYLTLYTFSTENWKRPDNEINFLFNLIREHIKKNLKKIIKQGIKINIIGKRKKLPFDIVQSLKLIEKKTKKNNAITINLALNYGSKEEIVDASRKFIFNKKKVLNIKNFQEKLYTKNIPDPDILIRTGGTRRLSNFLLWQIAYAEIFFIDKLWPDFNEKDFNKIISNFYKIKRNFGKV
;
A
#
# COMPACT_ATOMS: atom_id res chain seq x y z
N MET A 1 -23.99 10.05 4.07
CA MET A 1 -23.22 8.80 3.98
C MET A 1 -21.72 9.14 3.89
N ASN A 2 -20.86 8.37 4.55
CA ASN A 2 -19.40 8.52 4.40
C ASN A 2 -19.01 8.33 2.95
N LYS A 3 -18.10 9.18 2.44
CA LYS A 3 -17.50 8.97 1.12
C LYS A 3 -16.23 8.16 1.29
N LEU A 4 -16.14 6.99 0.69
CA LEU A 4 -14.92 6.18 0.69
C LEU A 4 -14.05 6.59 -0.50
N ASN A 5 -12.89 7.16 -0.22
CA ASN A 5 -11.94 7.57 -1.25
C ASN A 5 -10.69 6.70 -1.27
N HIS A 6 -10.23 6.22 -0.11
CA HIS A 6 -8.92 5.58 -0.03
C HIS A 6 -8.91 4.43 0.98
N VAL A 7 -8.48 3.26 0.52
CA VAL A 7 -8.22 2.08 1.35
C VAL A 7 -6.72 1.80 1.38
N ALA A 8 -6.15 1.64 2.58
CA ALA A 8 -4.77 1.23 2.79
C ALA A 8 -4.71 -0.18 3.39
N ILE A 9 -3.76 -1.03 2.95
CA ILE A 9 -3.70 -2.43 3.38
C ILE A 9 -2.28 -2.84 3.78
N ILE A 10 -2.16 -3.40 4.99
CA ILE A 10 -0.98 -4.14 5.45
C ILE A 10 -1.24 -5.63 5.19
N MET A 11 -0.59 -6.17 4.18
CA MET A 11 -0.74 -7.54 3.67
C MET A 11 0.10 -8.52 4.50
N ASP A 12 -0.31 -8.74 5.78
CA ASP A 12 0.45 -9.58 6.71
C ASP A 12 -0.02 -11.04 6.69
N GLY A 13 0.93 -11.95 6.92
CA GLY A 13 0.67 -13.38 7.07
C GLY A 13 1.14 -14.27 5.94
N ASN A 14 1.67 -13.74 4.83
CA ASN A 14 2.12 -14.53 3.68
C ASN A 14 3.08 -15.67 4.09
N GLY A 15 4.18 -15.34 4.78
CA GLY A 15 5.17 -16.32 5.19
C GLY A 15 4.60 -17.39 6.13
N ARG A 16 3.80 -16.98 7.13
CA ARG A 16 3.12 -17.89 8.06
C ARG A 16 2.17 -18.83 7.32
N TRP A 17 1.42 -18.31 6.37
CA TRP A 17 0.50 -19.09 5.54
C TRP A 17 1.21 -20.22 4.78
N GLY A 18 2.37 -19.92 4.18
CA GLY A 18 3.19 -20.92 3.50
C GLY A 18 3.68 -22.01 4.46
N LEU A 19 4.24 -21.62 5.60
CA LEU A 19 4.75 -22.54 6.62
C LEU A 19 3.64 -23.43 7.21
N ASN A 20 2.48 -22.88 7.52
CA ASN A 20 1.34 -23.65 8.05
C ASN A 20 0.85 -24.73 7.07
N ARG A 21 1.17 -24.63 5.79
CA ARG A 21 0.86 -25.62 4.75
C ARG A 21 2.04 -26.51 4.38
N ARG A 22 3.06 -26.59 5.25
CA ARG A 22 4.31 -27.36 5.03
C ARG A 22 5.02 -26.95 3.72
N LYS A 23 4.93 -25.68 3.34
CA LYS A 23 5.59 -25.06 2.19
C LYS A 23 6.57 -23.97 2.65
N SER A 24 7.21 -23.28 1.72
CA SER A 24 8.13 -22.18 2.05
C SER A 24 7.38 -20.86 2.30
N ARG A 25 8.05 -19.91 2.97
CA ARG A 25 7.57 -18.53 3.09
C ARG A 25 7.32 -17.90 1.71
N ASN A 26 8.20 -18.19 0.75
CA ASN A 26 8.12 -17.74 -0.62
C ASN A 26 6.84 -18.22 -1.33
N TYR A 27 6.41 -19.45 -1.08
CA TYR A 27 5.15 -19.97 -1.60
C TYR A 27 3.95 -19.16 -1.10
N GLY A 28 3.97 -18.74 0.17
CA GLY A 28 2.93 -17.85 0.71
C GLY A 28 2.90 -16.48 0.03
N HIS A 29 4.07 -15.89 -0.24
CA HIS A 29 4.16 -14.64 -0.99
C HIS A 29 3.62 -14.76 -2.40
N LEU A 30 3.93 -15.86 -3.10
CA LEU A 30 3.38 -16.14 -4.43
C LEU A 30 1.84 -16.25 -4.41
N LYS A 31 1.28 -16.95 -3.43
CA LYS A 31 -0.18 -17.06 -3.28
C LYS A 31 -0.85 -15.75 -2.91
N GLY A 32 -0.19 -14.92 -2.12
CA GLY A 32 -0.66 -13.59 -1.76
C GLY A 32 -0.86 -12.64 -2.95
N LEU A 33 -0.22 -12.87 -4.09
CA LEU A 33 -0.47 -12.10 -5.32
C LEU A 33 -1.91 -12.27 -5.85
N ASN A 34 -2.50 -13.47 -5.73
CA ASN A 34 -3.88 -13.71 -6.13
C ASN A 34 -4.84 -12.85 -5.30
N THR A 35 -4.56 -12.71 -4.01
CA THR A 35 -5.33 -11.84 -3.11
C THR A 35 -5.19 -10.37 -3.48
N VAL A 36 -3.99 -9.92 -3.90
CA VAL A 36 -3.79 -8.56 -4.43
C VAL A 36 -4.70 -8.32 -5.64
N GLU A 37 -4.73 -9.24 -6.61
CA GLU A 37 -5.59 -9.12 -7.80
C GLU A 37 -7.08 -9.09 -7.43
N THR A 38 -7.51 -9.93 -6.48
CA THR A 38 -8.88 -9.95 -5.96
C THR A 38 -9.27 -8.60 -5.36
N VAL A 39 -8.43 -8.04 -4.49
CA VAL A 39 -8.70 -6.75 -3.84
C VAL A 39 -8.70 -5.60 -4.84
N ILE A 40 -7.79 -5.61 -5.83
CA ILE A 40 -7.79 -4.61 -6.91
C ILE A 40 -9.10 -4.67 -7.70
N LYS A 41 -9.54 -5.88 -8.08
CA LYS A 41 -10.81 -6.08 -8.81
C LYS A 41 -12.00 -5.59 -8.00
N SER A 42 -12.08 -5.94 -6.71
CA SER A 42 -13.15 -5.48 -5.81
C SER A 42 -13.12 -3.96 -5.64
N SER A 43 -11.94 -3.34 -5.54
CA SER A 43 -11.80 -1.88 -5.45
C SER A 43 -12.29 -1.18 -6.71
N LEU A 44 -11.98 -1.71 -7.90
CA LEU A 44 -12.49 -1.23 -9.18
C LEU A 44 -14.03 -1.34 -9.26
N ASN A 45 -14.59 -2.50 -8.91
CA ASN A 45 -16.04 -2.74 -8.92
C ASN A 45 -16.79 -1.77 -7.99
N GLN A 46 -16.20 -1.43 -6.85
CA GLN A 46 -16.75 -0.49 -5.88
C GLN A 46 -16.39 0.97 -6.16
N LYS A 47 -15.69 1.25 -7.27
CA LYS A 47 -15.27 2.60 -7.67
C LYS A 47 -14.47 3.32 -6.59
N ILE A 48 -13.62 2.61 -5.84
CA ILE A 48 -12.72 3.18 -4.84
C ILE A 48 -11.57 3.87 -5.58
N PRO A 49 -11.37 5.20 -5.43
CA PRO A 49 -10.39 5.93 -6.23
C PRO A 49 -8.93 5.60 -5.93
N TYR A 50 -8.63 5.27 -4.65
CA TYR A 50 -7.26 5.02 -4.19
C TYR A 50 -7.15 3.74 -3.38
N LEU A 51 -6.11 2.96 -3.68
CA LEU A 51 -5.72 1.77 -2.91
C LEU A 51 -4.22 1.84 -2.63
N THR A 52 -3.81 1.79 -1.36
CA THR A 52 -2.39 1.74 -0.98
C THR A 52 -2.05 0.38 -0.39
N LEU A 53 -1.05 -0.29 -0.97
CA LEU A 53 -0.60 -1.62 -0.57
C LEU A 53 0.81 -1.54 0.05
N TYR A 54 0.98 -2.07 1.27
CA TYR A 54 2.27 -2.15 1.93
C TYR A 54 3.07 -3.32 1.37
N THR A 55 3.84 -3.08 0.30
CA THR A 55 4.50 -4.13 -0.47
C THR A 55 5.85 -4.53 0.12
N PHE A 56 6.68 -3.55 0.55
CA PHE A 56 7.99 -3.81 1.15
C PHE A 56 8.37 -2.66 2.09
N SER A 57 8.53 -2.97 3.38
CA SER A 57 8.90 -1.98 4.38
C SER A 57 10.41 -1.79 4.51
N THR A 58 10.85 -0.67 5.12
CA THR A 58 12.27 -0.46 5.46
C THR A 58 12.82 -1.52 6.39
N GLU A 59 11.99 -2.09 7.26
CA GLU A 59 12.39 -3.16 8.17
C GLU A 59 12.58 -4.51 7.48
N ASN A 60 11.99 -4.70 6.27
CA ASN A 60 12.12 -5.96 5.53
C ASN A 60 13.53 -6.21 5.00
N TRP A 61 14.40 -5.20 4.96
CA TRP A 61 15.82 -5.38 4.66
C TRP A 61 16.57 -6.25 5.68
N LYS A 62 15.97 -6.52 6.84
CA LYS A 62 16.50 -7.44 7.85
C LYS A 62 16.15 -8.90 7.60
N ARG A 63 15.37 -9.19 6.56
CA ARG A 63 15.03 -10.57 6.15
C ARG A 63 16.21 -11.25 5.49
N PRO A 64 16.22 -12.59 5.43
CA PRO A 64 17.22 -13.32 4.65
C PRO A 64 17.24 -12.87 3.18
N ASP A 65 18.43 -12.77 2.58
CA ASP A 65 18.63 -12.28 1.21
C ASP A 65 17.85 -13.11 0.16
N ASN A 66 17.72 -14.42 0.37
CA ASN A 66 16.94 -15.27 -0.50
C ASN A 66 15.45 -14.92 -0.51
N GLU A 67 14.86 -14.52 0.64
CA GLU A 67 13.47 -14.03 0.69
C GLU A 67 13.34 -12.66 0.00
N ILE A 68 14.30 -11.75 0.24
CA ILE A 68 14.32 -10.41 -0.39
C ILE A 68 14.41 -10.53 -1.91
N ASN A 69 15.37 -11.33 -2.41
CA ASN A 69 15.55 -11.56 -3.84
C ASN A 69 14.31 -12.19 -4.49
N PHE A 70 13.67 -13.13 -3.79
CA PHE A 70 12.42 -13.73 -4.26
C PHE A 70 11.30 -12.68 -4.38
N LEU A 71 11.14 -11.79 -3.39
CA LEU A 71 10.14 -10.72 -3.43
C LEU A 71 10.37 -9.76 -4.59
N PHE A 72 11.61 -9.37 -4.86
CA PHE A 72 11.92 -8.53 -6.02
C PHE A 72 11.68 -9.27 -7.35
N ASN A 73 11.97 -10.56 -7.43
CA ASN A 73 11.64 -11.37 -8.60
C ASN A 73 10.12 -11.45 -8.84
N LEU A 74 9.32 -11.60 -7.78
CA LEU A 74 7.86 -11.54 -7.89
C LEU A 74 7.38 -10.20 -8.46
N ILE A 75 7.95 -9.09 -8.01
CA ILE A 75 7.60 -7.75 -8.53
C ILE A 75 7.95 -7.65 -10.02
N ARG A 76 9.15 -8.08 -10.44
CA ARG A 76 9.57 -8.08 -11.85
C ARG A 76 8.60 -8.84 -12.75
N GLU A 77 8.36 -10.11 -12.38
CA GLU A 77 7.49 -10.99 -13.13
C GLU A 77 6.05 -10.47 -13.19
N HIS A 78 5.54 -9.97 -12.07
CA HIS A 78 4.17 -9.45 -12.02
C HIS A 78 4.01 -8.22 -12.91
N ILE A 79 4.96 -7.27 -12.88
CA ILE A 79 4.95 -6.10 -13.76
C ILE A 79 5.03 -6.53 -15.21
N LYS A 80 5.99 -7.39 -15.56
CA LYS A 80 6.21 -7.88 -16.94
C LYS A 80 4.95 -8.55 -17.51
N LYS A 81 4.34 -9.45 -16.73
CA LYS A 81 3.15 -10.22 -17.17
C LYS A 81 1.88 -9.37 -17.25
N ASN A 82 1.71 -8.41 -16.34
CA ASN A 82 0.42 -7.73 -16.17
C ASN A 82 0.38 -6.29 -16.72
N LEU A 83 1.48 -5.73 -17.24
CA LEU A 83 1.53 -4.34 -17.69
C LEU A 83 0.42 -3.99 -18.70
N LYS A 84 0.21 -4.84 -19.71
CA LYS A 84 -0.85 -4.62 -20.71
C LYS A 84 -2.26 -4.64 -20.07
N LYS A 85 -2.51 -5.59 -19.17
CA LYS A 85 -3.78 -5.71 -18.43
C LYS A 85 -4.02 -4.49 -17.53
N ILE A 86 -3.01 -4.04 -16.78
CA ILE A 86 -3.05 -2.86 -15.92
C ILE A 86 -3.41 -1.61 -16.73
N ILE A 87 -2.78 -1.41 -17.89
CA ILE A 87 -3.10 -0.28 -18.79
C ILE A 87 -4.54 -0.37 -19.30
N LYS A 88 -4.95 -1.55 -19.79
CA LYS A 88 -6.31 -1.77 -20.34
C LYS A 88 -7.40 -1.55 -19.30
N GLN A 89 -7.14 -1.89 -18.04
CA GLN A 89 -8.07 -1.70 -16.91
C GLN A 89 -8.10 -0.24 -16.39
N GLY A 90 -7.35 0.68 -16.97
CA GLY A 90 -7.30 2.06 -16.53
C GLY A 90 -6.64 2.26 -15.15
N ILE A 91 -5.83 1.31 -14.69
CA ILE A 91 -5.16 1.36 -13.39
C ILE A 91 -3.93 2.25 -13.48
N LYS A 92 -3.86 3.27 -12.64
CA LYS A 92 -2.67 4.11 -12.45
C LYS A 92 -1.83 3.52 -11.32
N ILE A 93 -0.54 3.28 -11.58
CA ILE A 93 0.42 2.85 -10.56
C ILE A 93 1.24 4.05 -10.10
N ASN A 94 1.37 4.19 -8.80
CA ASN A 94 2.21 5.17 -8.14
C ASN A 94 3.07 4.49 -7.08
N ILE A 95 4.34 4.88 -6.95
CA ILE A 95 5.27 4.28 -6.01
C ILE A 95 5.58 5.28 -4.91
N ILE A 96 5.30 4.92 -3.67
CA ILE A 96 5.67 5.67 -2.48
C ILE A 96 6.80 4.95 -1.72
N GLY A 97 7.78 5.72 -1.23
CA GLY A 97 8.97 5.21 -0.55
C GLY A 97 10.27 5.55 -1.27
N LYS A 98 11.38 5.07 -0.70
CA LYS A 98 12.73 5.40 -1.19
C LYS A 98 13.17 4.45 -2.30
N ARG A 99 13.65 4.99 -3.42
CA ARG A 99 14.23 4.18 -4.51
C ARG A 99 15.68 3.78 -4.24
N LYS A 100 16.34 4.48 -3.30
CA LYS A 100 17.69 4.13 -2.82
C LYS A 100 17.69 2.72 -2.24
N LYS A 101 18.73 1.94 -2.45
CA LYS A 101 18.89 0.52 -2.09
C LYS A 101 18.06 -0.48 -2.90
N LEU A 102 17.05 -0.07 -3.69
CA LEU A 102 16.39 -0.99 -4.60
C LEU A 102 17.34 -1.39 -5.74
N PRO A 103 17.28 -2.66 -6.23
CA PRO A 103 18.01 -3.07 -7.41
C PRO A 103 17.73 -2.15 -8.61
N PHE A 104 18.73 -1.88 -9.42
CA PHE A 104 18.64 -0.92 -10.54
C PHE A 104 17.53 -1.27 -11.53
N ASP A 105 17.41 -2.53 -11.89
CA ASP A 105 16.39 -3.05 -12.81
C ASP A 105 14.96 -2.93 -12.25
N ILE A 106 14.79 -3.11 -10.93
CA ILE A 106 13.53 -2.81 -10.24
C ILE A 106 13.18 -1.34 -10.37
N VAL A 107 14.13 -0.44 -10.10
CA VAL A 107 13.90 1.01 -10.24
C VAL A 107 13.48 1.37 -11.67
N GLN A 108 14.09 0.76 -12.69
CA GLN A 108 13.73 0.99 -14.09
C GLN A 108 12.33 0.47 -14.40
N SER A 109 11.99 -0.74 -13.94
CA SER A 109 10.66 -1.34 -14.12
C SER A 109 9.55 -0.49 -13.45
N LEU A 110 9.82 0.03 -12.25
CA LEU A 110 8.89 0.91 -11.54
C LEU A 110 8.70 2.23 -12.28
N LYS A 111 9.76 2.87 -12.78
CA LYS A 111 9.65 4.08 -13.59
C LYS A 111 8.86 3.85 -14.87
N LEU A 112 9.07 2.70 -15.51
CA LEU A 112 8.35 2.33 -16.73
C LEU A 112 6.85 2.19 -16.49
N ILE A 113 6.44 1.44 -15.44
CA ILE A 113 5.01 1.24 -15.14
C ILE A 113 4.33 2.54 -14.75
N GLU A 114 4.97 3.39 -13.92
CA GLU A 114 4.44 4.72 -13.58
C GLU A 114 4.25 5.58 -14.84
N LYS A 115 5.24 5.62 -15.73
CA LYS A 115 5.17 6.37 -17.00
C LYS A 115 4.05 5.86 -17.89
N LYS A 116 3.95 4.54 -18.09
CA LYS A 116 2.94 3.91 -18.98
C LYS A 116 1.51 4.04 -18.45
N THR A 117 1.33 4.13 -17.14
CA THR A 117 0.01 4.22 -16.50
C THR A 117 -0.37 5.63 -16.06
N LYS A 118 0.47 6.65 -16.31
CA LYS A 118 0.29 8.03 -15.83
C LYS A 118 -1.07 8.65 -16.18
N LYS A 119 -1.61 8.31 -17.36
CA LYS A 119 -2.89 8.86 -17.87
C LYS A 119 -4.11 8.08 -17.42
N ASN A 120 -3.93 6.94 -16.75
CA ASN A 120 -5.01 6.11 -16.26
C ASN A 120 -5.72 6.76 -15.07
N ASN A 121 -7.02 6.53 -14.91
CA ASN A 121 -7.86 7.20 -13.93
C ASN A 121 -8.97 6.33 -13.31
N ALA A 122 -9.05 5.03 -13.64
CA ALA A 122 -10.07 4.16 -13.04
C ALA A 122 -9.83 3.92 -11.55
N ILE A 123 -8.57 3.73 -11.15
CA ILE A 123 -8.10 3.64 -9.78
C ILE A 123 -6.61 4.01 -9.74
N THR A 124 -6.17 4.66 -8.66
CA THR A 124 -4.75 4.84 -8.36
C THR A 124 -4.29 3.84 -7.31
N ILE A 125 -3.38 2.95 -7.68
CA ILE A 125 -2.76 1.99 -6.76
C ILE A 125 -1.40 2.53 -6.34
N ASN A 126 -1.24 2.83 -5.06
CA ASN A 126 0.03 3.23 -4.47
C ASN A 126 0.72 1.98 -3.91
N LEU A 127 1.89 1.66 -4.43
CA LEU A 127 2.73 0.60 -3.90
C LEU A 127 3.75 1.21 -2.93
N ALA A 128 3.59 0.95 -1.63
CA ALA A 128 4.55 1.36 -0.61
C ALA A 128 5.74 0.38 -0.64
N LEU A 129 6.83 0.80 -1.30
CA LEU A 129 8.01 -0.01 -1.57
C LEU A 129 9.25 0.65 -0.98
N ASN A 130 10.03 -0.09 -0.17
CA ASN A 130 11.09 0.47 0.65
C ASN A 130 10.61 1.70 1.44
N TYR A 131 9.42 1.52 2.05
CA TYR A 131 8.68 2.56 2.74
C TYR A 131 8.70 2.35 4.26
N GLY A 132 8.84 3.45 4.98
CA GLY A 132 8.61 3.56 6.42
C GLY A 132 8.12 4.97 6.73
N SER A 133 7.09 5.10 7.55
CA SER A 133 6.48 6.41 7.82
C SER A 133 7.41 7.32 8.64
N LYS A 134 8.18 6.76 9.57
CA LYS A 134 9.18 7.55 10.33
C LYS A 134 10.22 8.15 9.40
N GLU A 135 10.72 7.37 8.44
CA GLU A 135 11.66 7.83 7.41
C GLU A 135 11.04 8.88 6.48
N GLU A 136 9.77 8.72 6.12
CA GLU A 136 9.03 9.70 5.32
C GLU A 136 8.93 11.04 6.06
N ILE A 137 8.56 11.01 7.35
CA ILE A 137 8.44 12.21 8.20
C ILE A 137 9.79 12.92 8.31
N VAL A 138 10.87 12.20 8.61
CA VAL A 138 12.23 12.76 8.69
C VAL A 138 12.67 13.36 7.35
N ASP A 139 12.40 12.70 6.22
CA ASP A 139 12.73 13.22 4.90
C ASP A 139 11.90 14.47 4.54
N ALA A 140 10.62 14.50 4.92
CA ALA A 140 9.76 15.67 4.75
C ALA A 140 10.28 16.86 5.57
N SER A 141 10.67 16.62 6.83
CA SER A 141 11.26 17.62 7.72
C SER A 141 12.56 18.20 7.14
N ARG A 142 13.45 17.34 6.63
CA ARG A 142 14.69 17.80 5.98
C ARG A 142 14.40 18.69 4.77
N LYS A 143 13.49 18.27 3.87
CA LYS A 143 13.10 19.08 2.71
C LYS A 143 12.50 20.43 3.11
N PHE A 144 11.88 20.47 4.29
CA PHE A 144 11.29 21.70 4.83
C PHE A 144 12.38 22.65 5.31
N ILE A 145 13.34 22.16 6.10
CA ILE A 145 14.47 22.95 6.66
C ILE A 145 15.28 23.62 5.53
N PHE A 146 15.55 22.90 4.44
CA PHE A 146 16.27 23.44 3.29
C PHE A 146 15.48 24.47 2.47
N ASN A 147 14.17 24.57 2.67
CA ASN A 147 13.30 25.52 1.95
C ASN A 147 12.86 26.67 2.87
N LYS A 148 13.78 27.56 3.20
CA LYS A 148 13.61 28.66 4.18
C LYS A 148 12.45 29.65 3.89
N LYS A 149 11.75 29.53 2.75
CA LYS A 149 10.71 30.46 2.30
C LYS A 149 9.29 30.11 2.72
N LYS A 150 9.04 28.95 3.35
CA LYS A 150 7.69 28.50 3.72
C LYS A 150 7.53 28.39 5.23
N VAL A 151 6.42 28.91 5.75
CA VAL A 151 6.01 28.73 7.15
C VAL A 151 5.67 27.25 7.38
N LEU A 152 6.18 26.66 8.48
CA LEU A 152 5.86 25.28 8.86
C LEU A 152 4.42 25.26 9.41
N ASN A 153 3.55 24.61 8.65
CA ASN A 153 2.20 24.23 9.06
C ASN A 153 1.83 22.87 8.46
N ILE A 154 0.73 22.29 8.90
CA ILE A 154 0.28 20.95 8.47
C ILE A 154 0.22 20.84 6.94
N LYS A 155 -0.42 21.82 6.27
CA LYS A 155 -0.60 21.82 4.81
C LYS A 155 0.75 21.81 4.07
N ASN A 156 1.64 22.72 4.43
CA ASN A 156 2.95 22.87 3.80
C ASN A 156 3.85 21.66 4.09
N PHE A 157 3.69 21.02 5.25
CA PHE A 157 4.40 19.79 5.59
C PHE A 157 3.92 18.60 4.76
N GLN A 158 2.60 18.43 4.62
CA GLN A 158 2.00 17.37 3.78
C GLN A 158 2.48 17.43 2.33
N GLU A 159 2.74 18.62 1.77
CA GLU A 159 3.33 18.79 0.43
C GLU A 159 4.74 18.17 0.29
N LYS A 160 5.43 17.85 1.38
CA LYS A 160 6.77 17.24 1.39
C LYS A 160 6.75 15.73 1.60
N LEU A 161 5.63 15.17 2.03
CA LEU A 161 5.46 13.73 2.17
C LEU A 161 5.51 13.02 0.80
N TYR A 162 5.78 11.72 0.82
CA TYR A 162 5.73 10.89 -0.39
C TYR A 162 4.30 10.79 -0.94
N THR A 163 3.31 11.00 -0.06
CA THR A 163 1.87 10.93 -0.34
C THR A 163 1.23 12.27 -0.70
N LYS A 164 1.99 13.32 -0.97
CA LYS A 164 1.54 14.71 -1.14
C LYS A 164 0.34 14.93 -2.08
N ASN A 165 0.11 14.05 -3.04
CA ASN A 165 -0.98 14.13 -4.01
C ASN A 165 -1.98 12.97 -3.87
N ILE A 166 -1.99 12.32 -2.72
CA ILE A 166 -2.84 11.19 -2.39
C ILE A 166 -3.70 11.61 -1.21
N PRO A 167 -5.03 11.45 -1.24
CA PRO A 167 -5.85 11.70 -0.06
C PRO A 167 -5.47 10.74 1.07
N ASP A 168 -5.67 11.18 2.31
CA ASP A 168 -5.45 10.33 3.46
C ASP A 168 -6.39 9.10 3.42
N PRO A 169 -5.98 7.93 3.93
CA PRO A 169 -6.83 6.76 3.97
C PRO A 169 -8.07 6.95 4.84
N ASP A 170 -9.22 6.54 4.32
CA ASP A 170 -10.45 6.41 5.11
C ASP A 170 -10.46 5.11 5.91
N ILE A 171 -9.85 4.05 5.34
CA ILE A 171 -9.78 2.72 5.90
C ILE A 171 -8.33 2.24 5.88
N LEU A 172 -7.88 1.67 7.01
CA LEU A 172 -6.69 0.83 7.09
C LEU A 172 -7.10 -0.60 7.43
N ILE A 173 -6.70 -1.56 6.61
CA ILE A 173 -6.90 -2.99 6.85
C ILE A 173 -5.55 -3.62 7.18
N ARG A 174 -5.48 -4.42 8.23
CA ARG A 174 -4.33 -5.29 8.49
C ARG A 174 -4.79 -6.71 8.67
N THR A 175 -4.27 -7.62 7.84
CA THR A 175 -4.46 -9.08 7.95
C THR A 175 -3.44 -9.73 8.88
N GLY A 176 -3.62 -10.99 9.21
CA GLY A 176 -2.63 -11.79 9.93
C GLY A 176 -2.69 -11.74 11.45
N GLY A 177 -3.80 -11.26 12.05
CA GLY A 177 -4.03 -11.31 13.50
C GLY A 177 -3.13 -10.40 14.34
N THR A 178 -2.34 -9.53 13.73
CA THR A 178 -1.44 -8.62 14.43
C THR A 178 -2.05 -7.23 14.53
N ARG A 179 -2.08 -6.65 15.73
CA ARG A 179 -2.74 -5.36 16.03
C ARG A 179 -1.71 -4.24 16.24
N ARG A 180 -0.98 -3.86 15.20
CA ARG A 180 -0.02 -2.74 15.17
C ARG A 180 0.11 -2.17 13.76
N LEU A 181 0.66 -0.96 13.61
CA LEU A 181 0.77 -0.25 12.34
C LEU A 181 2.08 -0.52 11.59
N SER A 182 3.08 -1.07 12.26
CA SER A 182 4.38 -1.44 11.68
C SER A 182 5.01 -0.36 10.81
N ASN A 183 5.02 0.87 11.30
CA ASN A 183 5.61 2.03 10.62
C ASN A 183 4.94 2.36 9.25
N PHE A 184 3.64 2.05 9.11
CA PHE A 184 2.89 2.29 7.87
C PHE A 184 1.96 3.51 8.00
N LEU A 185 2.15 4.52 7.15
CA LEU A 185 1.30 5.70 6.96
C LEU A 185 0.89 6.43 8.26
N LEU A 186 1.80 6.51 9.28
CA LEU A 186 1.47 7.03 10.61
C LEU A 186 0.88 8.45 10.59
N TRP A 187 1.33 9.30 9.69
CA TRP A 187 0.80 10.64 9.53
C TRP A 187 -0.59 10.63 8.88
N GLN A 188 -0.76 9.82 7.84
CA GLN A 188 -1.93 9.86 6.97
C GLN A 188 -3.15 9.12 7.56
N ILE A 189 -2.94 8.20 8.51
CA ILE A 189 -4.04 7.39 9.10
C ILE A 189 -4.63 7.98 10.37
N ALA A 190 -4.33 9.25 10.68
CA ALA A 190 -4.77 9.91 11.91
C ALA A 190 -6.30 9.82 12.15
N TYR A 191 -7.09 9.76 11.08
CA TYR A 191 -8.54 9.62 11.11
C TYR A 191 -9.07 8.42 10.33
N ALA A 192 -8.22 7.44 10.01
CA ALA A 192 -8.65 6.24 9.33
C ALA A 192 -9.38 5.27 10.27
N GLU A 193 -10.44 4.62 9.78
CA GLU A 193 -11.04 3.47 10.47
C GLU A 193 -10.11 2.25 10.32
N ILE A 194 -9.71 1.63 11.42
CA ILE A 194 -8.71 0.55 11.41
C ILE A 194 -9.39 -0.79 11.64
N PHE A 195 -9.23 -1.70 10.68
CA PHE A 195 -9.75 -3.07 10.74
C PHE A 195 -8.61 -4.07 10.85
N PHE A 196 -8.51 -4.74 11.99
CA PHE A 196 -7.59 -5.86 12.20
C PHE A 196 -8.30 -7.17 11.91
N ILE A 197 -7.75 -7.97 11.00
CA ILE A 197 -8.31 -9.23 10.51
C ILE A 197 -7.39 -10.38 10.89
N ASP A 198 -7.92 -11.42 11.52
CA ASP A 198 -7.14 -12.57 11.99
C ASP A 198 -6.68 -13.48 10.83
N LYS A 199 -7.43 -13.50 9.71
CA LYS A 199 -7.05 -14.24 8.51
C LYS A 199 -5.68 -13.81 8.00
N LEU A 200 -4.87 -14.77 7.60
CA LEU A 200 -3.61 -14.52 6.89
C LEU A 200 -3.90 -13.99 5.47
N TRP A 201 -3.03 -13.13 4.95
CA TRP A 201 -3.27 -12.44 3.69
C TRP A 201 -3.72 -13.34 2.52
N PRO A 202 -3.09 -14.53 2.25
CA PRO A 202 -3.55 -15.38 1.14
C PRO A 202 -4.97 -15.96 1.30
N ASP A 203 -5.53 -16.00 2.53
CA ASP A 203 -6.89 -16.48 2.80
C ASP A 203 -7.91 -15.33 2.83
N PHE A 204 -7.47 -14.08 2.78
CA PHE A 204 -8.33 -12.90 2.69
C PHE A 204 -8.96 -12.82 1.30
N ASN A 205 -10.26 -12.63 1.23
CA ASN A 205 -11.01 -12.72 -0.01
C ASN A 205 -11.96 -11.54 -0.24
N GLU A 206 -12.65 -11.56 -1.37
CA GLU A 206 -13.58 -10.51 -1.78
C GLU A 206 -14.72 -10.31 -0.77
N LYS A 207 -15.25 -11.38 -0.17
CA LYS A 207 -16.33 -11.28 0.83
C LYS A 207 -15.84 -10.55 2.09
N ASP A 208 -14.61 -10.85 2.53
CA ASP A 208 -14.00 -10.17 3.69
C ASP A 208 -13.82 -8.68 3.40
N PHE A 209 -13.27 -8.34 2.22
CA PHE A 209 -13.08 -6.95 1.79
C PHE A 209 -14.41 -6.20 1.72
N ASN A 210 -15.41 -6.76 1.07
CA ASN A 210 -16.73 -6.14 0.92
C ASN A 210 -17.44 -5.95 2.26
N LYS A 211 -17.27 -6.90 3.20
CA LYS A 211 -17.80 -6.77 4.57
C LYS A 211 -17.19 -5.58 5.31
N ILE A 212 -15.86 -5.36 5.17
CA ILE A 212 -15.19 -4.20 5.77
C ILE A 212 -15.75 -2.90 5.20
N ILE A 213 -15.88 -2.81 3.87
CA ILE A 213 -16.43 -1.63 3.20
C ILE A 213 -17.87 -1.36 3.66
N SER A 214 -18.71 -2.41 3.73
CA SER A 214 -20.09 -2.29 4.24
C SER A 214 -20.12 -1.79 5.69
N ASN A 215 -19.21 -2.29 6.55
CA ASN A 215 -19.11 -1.83 7.94
C ASN A 215 -18.70 -0.37 8.01
N PHE A 216 -17.72 0.06 7.18
CA PHE A 216 -17.31 1.46 7.13
C PHE A 216 -18.47 2.41 6.83
N TYR A 217 -19.35 2.07 5.91
CA TYR A 217 -20.50 2.91 5.59
C TYR A 217 -21.51 3.05 6.73
N LYS A 218 -21.50 2.14 7.71
CA LYS A 218 -22.35 2.17 8.91
C LYS A 218 -21.77 3.02 10.05
N ILE A 219 -20.48 3.36 9.99
CA ILE A 219 -19.81 4.13 11.05
C ILE A 219 -20.23 5.59 10.97
N LYS A 220 -20.61 6.19 12.07
CA LYS A 220 -20.81 7.64 12.17
C LYS A 220 -19.45 8.31 12.43
N ARG A 221 -18.95 9.09 11.49
CA ARG A 221 -17.64 9.77 11.58
C ARG A 221 -17.84 11.26 11.89
N ASN A 222 -17.53 11.65 13.11
CA ASN A 222 -17.77 13.03 13.58
C ASN A 222 -16.57 13.95 13.45
N PHE A 223 -15.35 13.44 13.23
CA PHE A 223 -14.09 14.24 13.10
C PHE A 223 -13.92 15.29 14.20
N GLY A 224 -14.24 14.93 15.46
CA GLY A 224 -14.19 15.84 16.60
C GLY A 224 -15.33 16.85 16.68
N LYS A 225 -16.35 16.75 15.83
CA LYS A 225 -17.59 17.54 15.95
C LYS A 225 -18.62 16.78 16.77
N VAL A 226 -19.38 17.49 17.61
CA VAL A 226 -20.51 16.93 18.40
C VAL A 226 -21.70 16.70 17.47
#